data_4bd3b4043d846dfdab7333070f008cfd
#
_entry.id   4bd3b4043d846dfdab7333070f008cfd
#
_cell.length_a   1.000
_cell.length_b   1.000
_cell.length_c   1.000
_cell.angle_alpha   90.00
_cell.angle_beta   90.00
_cell.angle_gamma   90.00
#
_symmetry.space_group_name_H-M   'P 1'
#
loop_
_entity.id
_entity.type
_entity.pdbx_description
1 polymer ?
#
loop_
_entity_poly.entity_id
_entity_poly.type
_entity_poly.pdbx_seq_one_letter_code
_entity_poly.pdbx_strand_id
1 'polypeptide(L)'
;MRILLLSMPDSFEHTPTIAIRIPNGALVSLAGNLDSHHHVAIADLVLAQSSVRRTVEQLIDRHRPDLVGLSVMTFQRATARRVIALIRSLKPDVRFVIGGYDPSLAPEAWTHPDLGVDFIVRGEGDVTFRELVRAIEDGRPFGGIAGLLYRHGDQFCQTPHREAARLDRGDIRPPNRAARALSGYTLMGRPIDVVETSRGCTFDCSFCSIIEMRGRNFFRFPIERVIDDIRDARDRGARSIFLVDDNITLDVERFESLCQAIIDAGLHRIDYLVQGMTAPIASRGDALAALMRRAGFRYVFLGIENVLDEDLVFLKARAKNSRVNAAGRTNMSLAAVNVLRRHGMLVVGGLIVGNPGDRRESVAANLEFARRHVDWPYIQHPTPYPGTPMTRDFEQRGLVVNSQPDEYDGTTAVTRGEHLEPEEVEFMRWKAERWMKVRHMPAVFRHDPWFVLRNGSRMLAHTFRGTSWRSIVGLEEDREVFQRYRAIRRRERQYLDWPDPLEQLSELRGSASTVPC
;
A
#
# COMPACT_ATOMS: atom_id res chain seq x y z
N MET A 1 7.97 22.74 18.34
CA MET A 1 7.06 21.64 18.77
C MET A 1 7.75 20.28 18.70
N ARG A 2 7.26 19.28 19.45
CA ARG A 2 7.66 17.86 19.37
C ARG A 2 6.58 17.10 18.62
N ILE A 3 6.94 16.44 17.54
CA ILE A 3 6.01 15.81 16.59
C ILE A 3 6.39 14.35 16.42
N LEU A 4 5.41 13.44 16.59
CA LEU A 4 5.58 12.01 16.36
C LEU A 4 4.69 11.59 15.18
N LEU A 5 5.28 11.03 14.14
CA LEU A 5 4.56 10.51 12.96
C LEU A 5 4.59 8.99 12.96
N LEU A 6 3.43 8.37 12.82
CA LEU A 6 3.25 6.92 12.88
C LEU A 6 2.60 6.39 11.58
N SER A 7 3.07 5.26 11.09
CA SER A 7 2.28 4.38 10.21
C SER A 7 1.83 3.14 10.97
N MET A 8 0.76 2.51 10.47
CA MET A 8 0.13 1.38 11.15
C MET A 8 0.92 0.07 10.95
N PRO A 9 0.76 -0.91 11.86
CA PRO A 9 1.44 -2.20 11.78
C PRO A 9 0.89 -3.13 10.70
N ASP A 10 -0.35 -2.88 10.27
CA ASP A 10 -1.07 -3.71 9.32
C ASP A 10 -0.36 -3.69 7.96
N SER A 11 -0.20 -4.88 7.38
CA SER A 11 0.44 -5.09 6.09
C SER A 11 -0.44 -5.95 5.18
N PHE A 12 -0.26 -5.80 3.88
CA PHE A 12 -0.94 -6.67 2.92
C PHE A 12 -0.48 -8.13 3.07
N GLU A 13 -1.41 -9.07 2.92
CA GLU A 13 -1.15 -10.51 3.00
C GLU A 13 -0.05 -10.97 2.01
N HIS A 14 -0.01 -10.36 0.83
CA HIS A 14 0.99 -10.67 -0.20
C HIS A 14 2.41 -10.17 0.12
N THR A 15 2.55 -9.29 1.11
CA THR A 15 3.83 -8.72 1.54
C THR A 15 4.18 -9.15 2.97
N PRO A 16 4.42 -10.46 3.21
CA PRO A 16 4.72 -10.92 4.55
C PRO A 16 5.99 -10.24 5.08
N THR A 17 5.95 -9.76 6.31
CA THR A 17 7.04 -8.97 6.92
C THR A 17 8.36 -9.73 7.08
N ILE A 18 8.33 -11.05 6.88
CA ILE A 18 9.55 -11.86 6.77
C ILE A 18 10.31 -11.57 5.47
N ALA A 19 9.60 -11.26 4.38
CA ALA A 19 10.21 -10.99 3.07
C ALA A 19 10.41 -9.50 2.82
N ILE A 20 9.47 -8.67 3.26
CA ILE A 20 9.45 -7.26 2.92
C ILE A 20 8.92 -6.41 4.07
N ARG A 21 9.71 -5.43 4.48
CA ARG A 21 9.35 -4.38 5.43
C ARG A 21 9.82 -3.06 4.84
N ILE A 22 8.92 -2.36 4.20
CA ILE A 22 9.21 -1.10 3.49
C ILE A 22 8.88 0.08 4.40
N PRO A 23 9.74 1.12 4.46
CA PRO A 23 9.41 2.35 5.17
C PRO A 23 8.26 3.10 4.47
N ASN A 24 7.46 3.81 5.27
CA ASN A 24 6.45 4.71 4.73
C ASN A 24 7.11 5.99 4.19
N GLY A 25 7.16 6.15 2.86
CA GLY A 25 7.75 7.29 2.18
C GLY A 25 7.08 8.62 2.50
N ALA A 26 5.75 8.61 2.73
CA ALA A 26 5.04 9.83 3.07
C ALA A 26 5.50 10.44 4.39
N LEU A 27 5.79 9.62 5.42
CA LEU A 27 6.22 10.14 6.72
C LEU A 27 7.58 10.83 6.65
N VAL A 28 8.55 10.30 5.90
CA VAL A 28 9.85 10.96 5.73
C VAL A 28 9.74 12.23 4.89
N SER A 29 8.83 12.25 3.91
CA SER A 29 8.51 13.46 3.13
C SER A 29 7.88 14.53 4.02
N LEU A 30 6.86 14.19 4.81
CA LEU A 30 6.25 15.12 5.77
C LEU A 30 7.28 15.70 6.74
N ALA A 31 8.13 14.86 7.34
CA ALA A 31 9.17 15.30 8.25
C ALA A 31 10.20 16.23 7.58
N GLY A 32 10.54 15.99 6.32
CA GLY A 32 11.45 16.87 5.56
C GLY A 32 10.82 18.22 5.20
N ASN A 33 9.49 18.26 5.13
CA ASN A 33 8.75 19.48 4.81
C ASN A 33 8.49 20.38 6.04
N LEU A 34 8.69 19.91 7.26
CA LEU A 34 8.57 20.73 8.47
C LEU A 34 9.76 21.69 8.64
N ASP A 35 9.58 22.72 9.43
CA ASP A 35 10.66 23.65 9.74
C ASP A 35 11.65 23.04 10.71
N SER A 36 12.93 23.37 10.53
CA SER A 36 14.06 22.66 11.17
C SER A 36 14.14 22.80 12.70
N HIS A 37 13.43 23.76 13.28
CA HIS A 37 13.38 23.94 14.75
C HIS A 37 12.43 22.96 15.45
N HIS A 38 11.62 22.19 14.71
CA HIS A 38 10.77 21.15 15.29
C HIS A 38 11.54 19.86 15.55
N HIS A 39 11.23 19.21 16.66
CA HIS A 39 11.74 17.87 16.96
C HIS A 39 10.79 16.83 16.40
N VAL A 40 11.15 16.20 15.29
CA VAL A 40 10.31 15.23 14.58
C VAL A 40 10.85 13.82 14.78
N ALA A 41 9.99 12.89 15.18
CA ALA A 41 10.26 11.47 15.21
C ALA A 41 9.27 10.71 14.31
N ILE A 42 9.74 9.67 13.61
CA ILE A 42 8.94 8.81 12.74
C ILE A 42 9.05 7.37 13.22
N ALA A 43 7.93 6.67 13.33
CA ALA A 43 7.95 5.23 13.60
C ALA A 43 6.95 4.48 12.72
N ASP A 44 7.47 3.57 11.91
CA ASP A 44 6.67 2.63 11.13
C ASP A 44 6.39 1.40 11.99
N LEU A 45 5.16 1.26 12.49
CA LEU A 45 4.76 0.18 13.40
C LEU A 45 4.77 -1.21 12.74
N VAL A 46 4.89 -1.31 11.43
CA VAL A 46 5.17 -2.57 10.73
C VAL A 46 6.46 -3.24 11.23
N LEU A 47 7.41 -2.48 11.77
CA LEU A 47 8.62 -3.01 12.40
C LEU A 47 8.39 -3.56 13.81
N ALA A 48 7.23 -3.28 14.40
CA ALA A 48 6.86 -3.61 15.77
C ALA A 48 5.57 -4.44 15.88
N GLN A 49 5.19 -5.18 14.84
CA GLN A 49 3.91 -5.93 14.77
C GLN A 49 3.62 -6.80 15.99
N SER A 50 4.62 -7.43 16.59
CA SER A 50 4.49 -8.27 17.78
C SER A 50 4.52 -7.50 19.11
N SER A 51 4.71 -6.19 19.10
CA SER A 51 4.93 -5.37 20.30
C SER A 51 4.42 -3.93 20.15
N VAL A 52 3.34 -3.74 19.39
CA VAL A 52 2.80 -2.41 19.06
C VAL A 52 2.56 -1.58 20.31
N ARG A 53 1.83 -2.13 21.29
CA ARG A 53 1.53 -1.43 22.56
C ARG A 53 2.81 -0.92 23.24
N ARG A 54 3.75 -1.82 23.51
CA ARG A 54 5.01 -1.47 24.18
C ARG A 54 5.83 -0.44 23.40
N THR A 55 5.84 -0.57 22.07
CA THR A 55 6.57 0.37 21.21
C THR A 55 5.94 1.75 21.26
N VAL A 56 4.61 1.84 21.20
CA VAL A 56 3.89 3.12 21.31
C VAL A 56 4.14 3.76 22.69
N GLU A 57 4.04 2.99 23.78
CA GLU A 57 4.33 3.48 25.14
C GLU A 57 5.75 4.07 25.23
N GLN A 58 6.75 3.37 24.71
CA GLN A 58 8.15 3.82 24.68
C GLN A 58 8.35 5.09 23.83
N LEU A 59 7.66 5.19 22.68
CA LEU A 59 7.75 6.36 21.82
C LEU A 59 7.13 7.60 22.48
N ILE A 60 5.99 7.45 23.14
CA ILE A 60 5.32 8.55 23.86
C ILE A 60 6.18 9.03 25.04
N ASP A 61 6.70 8.12 25.85
CA ASP A 61 7.57 8.46 26.97
C ASP A 61 8.85 9.19 26.50
N ARG A 62 9.52 8.64 25.49
CA ARG A 62 10.78 9.18 24.98
C ARG A 62 10.63 10.54 24.29
N HIS A 63 9.62 10.69 23.43
CA HIS A 63 9.48 11.87 22.58
C HIS A 63 8.55 12.93 23.16
N ARG A 64 7.64 12.53 24.07
CA ARG A 64 6.63 13.43 24.71
C ARG A 64 5.98 14.38 23.71
N PRO A 65 5.36 13.88 22.63
CA PRO A 65 4.90 14.69 21.51
C PRO A 65 3.80 15.67 21.91
N ASP A 66 3.84 16.87 21.32
CA ASP A 66 2.75 17.86 21.39
C ASP A 66 1.69 17.56 20.32
N LEU A 67 2.13 16.93 19.21
CA LEU A 67 1.31 16.54 18.07
C LEU A 67 1.68 15.13 17.61
N VAL A 68 0.68 14.27 17.42
CA VAL A 68 0.84 12.94 16.82
C VAL A 68 0.14 12.89 15.48
N GLY A 69 0.88 12.51 14.43
CA GLY A 69 0.34 12.31 13.09
C GLY A 69 0.27 10.84 12.71
N LEU A 70 -0.86 10.39 12.15
CA LEU A 70 -1.04 9.02 11.67
C LEU A 70 -1.27 9.00 10.16
N SER A 71 -0.55 8.11 9.46
CA SER A 71 -0.81 7.77 8.06
C SER A 71 -1.61 6.47 8.00
N VAL A 72 -2.83 6.51 7.40
CA VAL A 72 -3.80 5.42 7.50
C VAL A 72 -4.35 5.04 6.13
N MET A 73 -4.39 3.73 5.88
CA MET A 73 -5.12 3.10 4.77
C MET A 73 -6.44 2.48 5.29
N THR A 74 -7.38 2.17 4.40
CA THR A 74 -8.71 1.70 4.78
C THR A 74 -8.69 0.46 5.69
N PHE A 75 -7.88 -0.55 5.34
CA PHE A 75 -7.76 -1.77 6.16
C PHE A 75 -7.00 -1.58 7.49
N GLN A 76 -6.49 -0.39 7.75
CA GLN A 76 -5.78 -0.02 8.99
C GLN A 76 -6.66 0.77 9.97
N ARG A 77 -7.92 1.02 9.61
CA ARG A 77 -8.81 1.94 10.32
C ARG A 77 -9.02 1.56 11.78
N ALA A 78 -9.36 0.30 12.08
CA ALA A 78 -9.58 -0.15 13.45
C ALA A 78 -8.29 -0.11 14.28
N THR A 79 -7.17 -0.56 13.72
CA THR A 79 -5.87 -0.47 14.42
C THR A 79 -5.49 0.97 14.72
N ALA A 80 -5.71 1.90 13.78
CA ALA A 80 -5.41 3.32 13.99
C ALA A 80 -6.27 3.94 15.11
N ARG A 81 -7.56 3.59 15.20
CA ARG A 81 -8.45 4.02 16.29
C ARG A 81 -7.96 3.52 17.64
N ARG A 82 -7.57 2.25 17.74
CA ARG A 82 -6.99 1.67 18.96
C ARG A 82 -5.66 2.33 19.34
N VAL A 83 -4.82 2.67 18.37
CA VAL A 83 -3.57 3.42 18.62
C VAL A 83 -3.86 4.82 19.14
N ILE A 84 -4.85 5.54 18.59
CA ILE A 84 -5.28 6.85 19.09
C ILE A 84 -5.76 6.73 20.54
N ALA A 85 -6.64 5.76 20.85
CA ALA A 85 -7.15 5.53 22.19
C ALA A 85 -6.04 5.20 23.20
N LEU A 86 -5.08 4.35 22.82
CA LEU A 86 -3.91 4.05 23.64
C LEU A 86 -3.09 5.31 23.93
N ILE A 87 -2.75 6.08 22.90
CA ILE A 87 -1.95 7.31 23.08
C ILE A 87 -2.71 8.34 23.91
N ARG A 88 -4.02 8.47 23.72
CA ARG A 88 -4.86 9.38 24.51
C ARG A 88 -4.87 9.00 26.00
N SER A 89 -4.84 7.70 26.32
CA SER A 89 -4.74 7.23 27.71
C SER A 89 -3.38 7.53 28.35
N LEU A 90 -2.29 7.57 27.55
CA LEU A 90 -0.94 7.87 28.02
C LEU A 90 -0.67 9.38 28.09
N LYS A 91 -1.25 10.16 27.19
CA LYS A 91 -1.07 11.60 27.06
C LYS A 91 -2.38 12.28 26.63
N PRO A 92 -3.27 12.63 27.59
CA PRO A 92 -4.60 13.19 27.31
C PRO A 92 -4.57 14.47 26.48
N ASP A 93 -3.59 15.32 26.65
CA ASP A 93 -3.53 16.64 26.02
C ASP A 93 -2.87 16.65 24.62
N VAL A 94 -2.44 15.50 24.12
CA VAL A 94 -1.80 15.42 22.79
C VAL A 94 -2.81 15.71 21.68
N ARG A 95 -2.43 16.49 20.69
CA ARG A 95 -3.25 16.71 19.48
C ARG A 95 -3.02 15.62 18.48
N PHE A 96 -4.09 15.26 17.74
CA PHE A 96 -4.01 14.26 16.68
C PHE A 96 -4.30 14.85 15.30
N VAL A 97 -3.43 14.53 14.35
CA VAL A 97 -3.68 14.74 12.93
C VAL A 97 -3.61 13.41 12.19
N ILE A 98 -4.60 13.14 11.35
CA ILE A 98 -4.61 11.95 10.53
C ILE A 98 -4.58 12.32 9.04
N GLY A 99 -3.96 11.47 8.24
CA GLY A 99 -3.86 11.62 6.79
C GLY A 99 -3.62 10.27 6.12
N GLY A 100 -3.40 10.28 4.82
CA GLY A 100 -3.27 9.09 3.99
C GLY A 100 -4.52 8.84 3.15
N TYR A 101 -4.61 7.68 2.53
CA TYR A 101 -5.70 7.38 1.59
C TYR A 101 -7.07 7.36 2.27
N ASP A 102 -7.20 6.68 3.40
CA ASP A 102 -8.50 6.52 4.06
C ASP A 102 -9.07 7.84 4.58
N PRO A 103 -8.34 8.67 5.36
CA PRO A 103 -8.85 9.97 5.79
C PRO A 103 -9.08 10.97 4.66
N SER A 104 -8.39 10.81 3.53
CA SER A 104 -8.60 11.66 2.35
C SER A 104 -9.90 11.34 1.62
N LEU A 105 -10.26 10.06 1.54
CA LEU A 105 -11.37 9.57 0.71
C LEU A 105 -12.63 9.23 1.53
N ALA A 106 -12.50 9.02 2.84
CA ALA A 106 -13.58 8.79 3.79
C ALA A 106 -13.38 9.59 5.09
N PRO A 107 -13.27 10.94 5.03
CA PRO A 107 -13.00 11.76 6.20
C PRO A 107 -14.08 11.62 7.28
N GLU A 108 -15.33 11.37 6.90
CA GLU A 108 -16.48 11.17 7.81
C GLU A 108 -16.27 10.03 8.81
N ALA A 109 -15.49 9.00 8.44
CA ALA A 109 -15.14 7.88 9.31
C ALA A 109 -14.28 8.30 10.53
N TRP A 110 -13.77 9.53 10.53
CA TRP A 110 -12.82 10.07 11.51
C TRP A 110 -13.32 11.28 12.27
N THR A 111 -14.53 11.75 11.97
CA THR A 111 -15.09 12.98 12.57
C THR A 111 -15.83 12.74 13.89
N HIS A 112 -16.07 11.47 14.30
CA HIS A 112 -16.77 11.18 15.55
C HIS A 112 -16.01 11.76 16.75
N PRO A 113 -16.70 12.46 17.71
CA PRO A 113 -16.04 13.13 18.84
C PRO A 113 -15.17 12.21 19.68
N ASP A 114 -15.63 10.98 19.96
CA ASP A 114 -14.95 10.03 20.83
C ASP A 114 -13.65 9.47 20.27
N LEU A 115 -13.38 9.67 18.97
CA LEU A 115 -12.07 9.35 18.38
C LEU A 115 -10.97 10.31 18.83
N GLY A 116 -11.34 11.52 19.28
CA GLY A 116 -10.38 12.52 19.73
C GLY A 116 -9.42 13.02 18.63
N VAL A 117 -9.83 12.93 17.35
CA VAL A 117 -9.07 13.48 16.23
C VAL A 117 -9.30 14.98 16.16
N ASP A 118 -8.23 15.77 16.03
CA ASP A 118 -8.31 17.23 15.95
C ASP A 118 -8.25 17.73 14.50
N PHE A 119 -7.44 17.05 13.65
CA PHE A 119 -7.19 17.48 12.27
C PHE A 119 -7.19 16.28 11.31
N ILE A 120 -7.71 16.50 10.10
CA ILE A 120 -7.67 15.55 8.98
C ILE A 120 -7.03 16.25 7.79
N VAL A 121 -5.90 15.73 7.32
CA VAL A 121 -5.22 16.21 6.10
C VAL A 121 -5.67 15.38 4.92
N ARG A 122 -6.28 16.04 3.92
CA ARG A 122 -6.76 15.40 2.69
C ARG A 122 -5.81 15.64 1.52
N GLY A 123 -5.59 14.60 0.71
CA GLY A 123 -4.69 14.66 -0.43
C GLY A 123 -3.21 14.63 -0.02
N GLU A 124 -2.38 15.38 -0.73
CA GLU A 124 -0.95 15.49 -0.43
C GLU A 124 -0.70 16.33 0.82
N GLY A 125 0.00 15.73 1.78
CA GLY A 125 0.17 16.33 3.09
C GLY A 125 1.35 17.30 3.23
N ASP A 126 2.32 17.27 2.35
CA ASP A 126 3.61 17.96 2.53
C ASP A 126 3.47 19.45 2.88
N VAL A 127 2.69 20.17 2.10
CA VAL A 127 2.45 21.62 2.30
C VAL A 127 1.37 21.86 3.35
N THR A 128 0.25 21.12 3.28
CA THR A 128 -0.88 21.27 4.23
C THR A 128 -0.42 21.01 5.67
N PHE A 129 0.36 19.97 5.91
CA PHE A 129 0.84 19.66 7.25
C PHE A 129 1.85 20.68 7.76
N ARG A 130 2.75 21.18 6.89
CA ARG A 130 3.67 22.27 7.24
C ARG A 130 2.92 23.54 7.65
N GLU A 131 1.88 23.94 6.88
CA GLU A 131 1.05 25.09 7.20
C GLU A 131 0.26 24.91 8.49
N LEU A 132 -0.27 23.70 8.71
CA LEU A 132 -0.97 23.33 9.96
C LEU A 132 -0.06 23.46 11.18
N VAL A 133 1.14 22.89 11.11
CA VAL A 133 2.11 22.95 12.25
C VAL A 133 2.48 24.38 12.57
N ARG A 134 2.75 25.22 11.56
CA ARG A 134 2.98 26.66 11.74
C ARG A 134 1.79 27.39 12.36
N ALA A 135 0.56 27.08 11.90
CA ALA A 135 -0.64 27.71 12.44
C ALA A 135 -0.88 27.31 13.90
N ILE A 136 -0.60 26.06 14.27
CA ILE A 136 -0.66 25.60 15.66
C ILE A 136 0.35 26.34 16.54
N GLU A 137 1.60 26.49 16.07
CA GLU A 137 2.68 27.14 16.81
C GLU A 137 2.42 28.65 17.00
N ASP A 138 1.94 29.31 15.94
CA ASP A 138 1.68 30.74 15.95
C ASP A 138 0.30 31.11 16.54
N GLY A 139 -0.57 30.15 16.88
CA GLY A 139 -1.94 30.40 17.34
C GLY A 139 -2.84 31.00 16.24
N ARG A 140 -2.52 30.75 14.96
CA ARG A 140 -3.28 31.31 13.83
C ARG A 140 -4.53 30.46 13.49
N PRO A 141 -5.58 31.09 12.91
CA PRO A 141 -6.77 30.37 12.44
C PRO A 141 -6.44 29.35 11.35
N PHE A 142 -7.16 28.21 11.34
CA PHE A 142 -6.95 27.11 10.40
C PHE A 142 -7.74 27.26 9.08
N GLY A 143 -8.73 28.13 9.03
CA GLY A 143 -9.66 28.26 7.87
C GLY A 143 -9.00 28.63 6.55
N GLY A 144 -7.79 29.22 6.57
CA GLY A 144 -7.03 29.55 5.37
C GLY A 144 -6.14 28.41 4.83
N ILE A 145 -6.05 27.26 5.50
CA ILE A 145 -5.19 26.15 5.12
C ILE A 145 -5.95 25.21 4.21
N ALA A 146 -5.65 25.20 2.91
CA ALA A 146 -6.30 24.29 1.96
C ALA A 146 -5.98 22.81 2.25
N GLY A 147 -6.95 21.93 2.02
CA GLY A 147 -6.80 20.49 2.20
C GLY A 147 -6.95 19.99 3.64
N LEU A 148 -7.55 20.81 4.52
CA LEU A 148 -7.67 20.51 5.95
C LEU A 148 -9.14 20.35 6.37
N LEU A 149 -9.44 19.37 7.24
CA LEU A 149 -10.58 19.46 8.15
C LEU A 149 -10.02 19.63 9.56
N TYR A 150 -10.65 20.50 10.34
CA TYR A 150 -10.24 20.76 11.72
C TYR A 150 -11.47 20.82 12.63
N ARG A 151 -11.28 20.34 13.86
CA ARG A 151 -12.33 20.35 14.87
C ARG A 151 -12.58 21.77 15.38
N HIS A 152 -13.84 22.17 15.42
CA HIS A 152 -14.32 23.40 16.02
C HIS A 152 -15.54 23.09 16.92
N GLY A 153 -15.32 23.03 18.21
CA GLY A 153 -16.31 22.44 19.14
C GLY A 153 -16.54 20.96 18.82
N ASP A 154 -17.81 20.57 18.70
CA ASP A 154 -18.20 19.19 18.40
C ASP A 154 -18.27 18.89 16.89
N GLN A 155 -18.01 19.87 16.04
CA GLN A 155 -18.09 19.71 14.58
C GLN A 155 -16.72 19.83 13.91
N PHE A 156 -16.63 19.35 12.68
CA PHE A 156 -15.49 19.58 11.80
C PHE A 156 -15.81 20.65 10.76
N CYS A 157 -14.93 21.65 10.68
CA CYS A 157 -14.91 22.62 9.59
C CYS A 157 -14.02 22.12 8.47
N GLN A 158 -14.50 22.16 7.23
CA GLN A 158 -13.77 21.74 6.05
C GLN A 158 -13.29 22.97 5.27
N THR A 159 -12.03 22.97 4.89
CA THR A 159 -11.44 23.99 3.99
C THR A 159 -11.49 23.53 2.53
N PRO A 160 -11.26 24.44 1.56
CA PRO A 160 -11.15 24.08 0.16
C PRO A 160 -10.11 22.97 -0.08
N HIS A 161 -10.32 22.18 -1.12
CA HIS A 161 -9.33 21.16 -1.53
C HIS A 161 -8.02 21.85 -1.95
N ARG A 162 -6.87 21.21 -1.62
CA ARG A 162 -5.57 21.66 -2.12
C ARG A 162 -5.29 21.00 -3.47
N GLU A 163 -4.91 21.80 -4.44
CA GLU A 163 -4.36 21.27 -5.68
C GLU A 163 -3.04 20.53 -5.43
N ALA A 164 -2.78 19.46 -6.20
CA ALA A 164 -1.55 18.70 -6.09
C ALA A 164 -0.31 19.58 -6.34
N ALA A 165 0.70 19.39 -5.52
CA ALA A 165 1.92 20.20 -5.57
C ALA A 165 2.72 19.98 -6.86
N ARG A 166 3.22 21.05 -7.44
CA ARG A 166 4.14 21.01 -8.58
C ARG A 166 5.54 20.63 -8.10
N LEU A 167 5.94 19.37 -8.37
CA LEU A 167 7.21 18.81 -7.88
C LEU A 167 8.45 19.47 -8.49
N ASP A 168 8.30 20.06 -9.66
CA ASP A 168 9.34 20.80 -10.38
C ASP A 168 9.62 22.20 -9.84
N ARG A 169 8.74 22.74 -8.97
CA ARG A 169 8.85 24.12 -8.44
C ARG A 169 9.59 24.24 -7.10
N GLY A 170 10.04 23.13 -6.52
CA GLY A 170 10.77 23.15 -5.26
C GLY A 170 9.92 23.36 -4.00
N ASP A 171 8.58 23.34 -4.11
CA ASP A 171 7.67 23.49 -2.96
C ASP A 171 7.77 22.35 -1.97
N ILE A 172 8.16 21.17 -2.45
CA ILE A 172 8.37 19.95 -1.66
C ILE A 172 9.86 19.81 -1.34
N ARG A 173 10.19 19.85 -0.06
CA ARG A 173 11.56 19.70 0.44
C ARG A 173 12.04 18.25 0.39
N PRO A 174 13.36 17.99 0.43
CA PRO A 174 13.91 16.63 0.54
C PRO A 174 13.37 15.87 1.76
N PRO A 175 13.21 14.53 1.66
CA PRO A 175 12.76 13.73 2.80
C PRO A 175 13.77 13.73 3.96
N ASN A 176 13.27 13.67 5.19
CA ASN A 176 14.11 13.62 6.40
C ASN A 176 14.13 12.19 6.97
N ARG A 177 15.06 11.37 6.50
CA ARG A 177 15.27 9.99 6.99
C ARG A 177 15.88 9.93 8.38
N ALA A 178 16.56 11.00 8.83
CA ALA A 178 17.17 11.05 10.16
C ALA A 178 16.12 11.09 11.29
N ALA A 179 14.89 11.47 10.99
CA ALA A 179 13.79 11.48 11.93
C ALA A 179 13.28 10.07 12.33
N ARG A 180 13.72 8.99 11.68
CA ARG A 180 13.29 7.63 11.99
C ARG A 180 13.73 7.18 13.37
N ALA A 181 12.77 6.84 14.22
CA ALA A 181 12.99 6.30 15.56
C ALA A 181 13.19 4.77 15.57
N LEU A 182 12.72 4.08 14.53
CA LEU A 182 12.86 2.64 14.33
C LEU A 182 13.70 2.34 13.10
N SER A 183 14.33 1.16 13.08
CA SER A 183 15.16 0.66 11.98
C SER A 183 14.88 -0.82 11.73
N GLY A 184 15.34 -1.34 10.58
CA GLY A 184 15.17 -2.75 10.24
C GLY A 184 14.28 -2.98 9.02
N TYR A 185 14.16 -1.99 8.14
CA TYR A 185 13.52 -2.14 6.84
C TYR A 185 14.32 -3.05 5.93
N THR A 186 13.67 -4.02 5.34
CA THR A 186 14.34 -5.02 4.50
C THR A 186 13.48 -5.46 3.30
N LEU A 187 14.14 -5.71 2.18
CA LEU A 187 13.62 -6.48 1.05
C LEU A 187 14.48 -7.72 0.89
N MET A 188 13.89 -8.91 1.00
CA MET A 188 14.59 -10.19 0.91
C MET A 188 15.87 -10.23 1.79
N GLY A 189 15.75 -9.67 3.02
CA GLY A 189 16.83 -9.60 3.99
C GLY A 189 17.89 -8.51 3.75
N ARG A 190 17.79 -7.73 2.69
CA ARG A 190 18.67 -6.58 2.40
C ARG A 190 18.06 -5.28 2.90
N PRO A 191 18.84 -4.36 3.47
CA PRO A 191 18.34 -3.04 3.86
C PRO A 191 17.71 -2.30 2.68
N ILE A 192 16.47 -1.82 2.85
CA ILE A 192 15.73 -1.10 1.82
C ILE A 192 15.36 0.31 2.28
N ASP A 193 15.32 1.22 1.33
CA ASP A 193 14.66 2.52 1.48
C ASP A 193 13.72 2.79 0.30
N VAL A 194 13.00 3.90 0.36
CA VAL A 194 12.09 4.35 -0.69
C VAL A 194 12.54 5.70 -1.24
N VAL A 195 12.35 5.88 -2.55
CA VAL A 195 12.57 7.14 -3.24
C VAL A 195 11.40 7.38 -4.18
N GLU A 196 10.92 8.60 -4.24
CA GLU A 196 9.84 9.03 -5.10
C GLU A 196 10.40 9.86 -6.25
N THR A 197 10.06 9.52 -7.49
CA THR A 197 10.56 10.23 -8.68
C THR A 197 9.47 11.04 -9.38
N SER A 198 8.21 10.64 -9.18
CA SER A 198 7.02 11.30 -9.71
C SER A 198 5.80 10.99 -8.85
N ARG A 199 4.74 11.79 -8.98
CA ARG A 199 3.44 11.63 -8.34
C ARG A 199 2.31 11.71 -9.34
N GLY A 200 1.27 10.91 -9.11
CA GLY A 200 0.04 10.94 -9.85
C GLY A 200 -0.01 9.98 -11.04
N CYS A 201 -1.18 9.90 -11.63
CA CYS A 201 -1.47 9.07 -12.78
C CYS A 201 -2.59 9.72 -13.61
N THR A 202 -2.58 9.51 -14.93
CA THR A 202 -3.63 10.04 -15.82
C THR A 202 -4.63 8.98 -16.27
N PHE A 203 -4.44 7.72 -15.90
CA PHE A 203 -5.39 6.65 -16.16
C PHE A 203 -6.54 6.67 -15.15
N ASP A 204 -7.71 6.21 -15.57
CA ASP A 204 -8.96 6.22 -14.79
C ASP A 204 -9.42 4.81 -14.38
N CYS A 205 -8.49 3.93 -14.04
CA CYS A 205 -8.79 2.58 -13.57
C CYS A 205 -9.84 2.62 -12.45
N SER A 206 -10.93 1.84 -12.59
CA SER A 206 -12.12 1.95 -11.73
C SER A 206 -11.85 1.63 -10.25
N PHE A 207 -10.86 0.79 -9.98
CA PHE A 207 -10.45 0.34 -8.64
C PHE A 207 -9.43 1.25 -7.95
N CYS A 208 -8.84 2.21 -8.68
CA CYS A 208 -7.67 2.93 -8.20
C CYS A 208 -8.05 4.23 -7.49
N SER A 209 -7.54 4.41 -6.27
CA SER A 209 -7.79 5.58 -5.43
C SER A 209 -6.85 6.76 -5.72
N ILE A 210 -5.83 6.60 -6.57
CA ILE A 210 -4.79 7.62 -6.80
C ILE A 210 -5.39 8.91 -7.35
N ILE A 211 -6.18 8.82 -8.44
CA ILE A 211 -6.78 10.01 -9.05
C ILE A 211 -7.87 10.63 -8.19
N GLU A 212 -8.56 9.85 -7.37
CA GLU A 212 -9.57 10.36 -6.44
C GLU A 212 -8.92 11.17 -5.30
N MET A 213 -7.72 10.77 -4.87
CA MET A 213 -6.97 11.47 -3.82
C MET A 213 -6.15 12.65 -4.34
N ARG A 214 -5.49 12.51 -5.50
CA ARG A 214 -4.50 13.48 -6.01
C ARG A 214 -5.00 14.30 -7.20
N GLY A 215 -6.16 13.95 -7.78
CA GLY A 215 -6.58 14.44 -9.09
C GLY A 215 -5.88 13.74 -10.26
N ARG A 216 -6.39 13.95 -11.46
CA ARG A 216 -5.81 13.40 -12.70
C ARG A 216 -4.63 14.24 -13.14
N ASN A 217 -3.44 13.93 -12.69
CA ASN A 217 -2.20 14.66 -12.97
C ASN A 217 -1.01 13.71 -12.99
N PHE A 218 0.15 14.24 -13.44
CA PHE A 218 1.43 13.54 -13.36
C PHE A 218 2.54 14.59 -13.23
N PHE A 219 3.08 14.73 -12.03
CA PHE A 219 4.17 15.64 -11.71
C PHE A 219 5.47 14.89 -11.44
N ARG A 220 6.61 15.50 -11.81
CA ARG A 220 7.92 14.85 -11.78
C ARG A 220 8.89 15.70 -10.98
N PHE A 221 9.71 15.04 -10.16
CA PHE A 221 10.89 15.68 -9.59
C PHE A 221 11.99 15.82 -10.65
N PRO A 222 12.83 16.85 -10.60
CA PRO A 222 14.07 16.91 -11.39
C PRO A 222 14.93 15.65 -11.16
N ILE A 223 15.55 15.12 -12.21
CA ILE A 223 16.33 13.86 -12.11
C ILE A 223 17.51 14.02 -11.14
N GLU A 224 18.14 15.19 -11.13
CA GLU A 224 19.26 15.51 -10.23
C GLU A 224 18.83 15.37 -8.76
N ARG A 225 17.65 15.86 -8.40
CA ARG A 225 17.09 15.70 -7.06
C ARG A 225 16.82 14.24 -6.73
N VAL A 226 16.32 13.45 -7.67
CA VAL A 226 16.10 12.01 -7.49
C VAL A 226 17.43 11.29 -7.24
N ILE A 227 18.48 11.62 -7.99
CA ILE A 227 19.81 11.06 -7.80
C ILE A 227 20.38 11.42 -6.43
N ASP A 228 20.16 12.65 -5.95
CA ASP A 228 20.61 13.07 -4.61
C ASP A 228 19.82 12.34 -3.51
N ASP A 229 18.53 12.10 -3.70
CA ASP A 229 17.71 11.33 -2.76
C ASP A 229 18.13 9.84 -2.71
N ILE A 230 18.50 9.25 -3.85
CA ILE A 230 19.09 7.91 -3.92
C ILE A 230 20.44 7.86 -3.20
N ARG A 231 21.28 8.91 -3.33
CA ARG A 231 22.56 9.01 -2.61
C ARG A 231 22.36 9.07 -1.10
N ASP A 232 21.43 9.92 -0.62
CA ASP A 232 21.13 10.00 0.81
C ASP A 232 20.65 8.65 1.36
N ALA A 233 19.77 7.95 0.66
CA ALA A 233 19.30 6.62 1.07
C ALA A 233 20.46 5.60 1.13
N ARG A 234 21.34 5.55 0.11
CA ARG A 234 22.52 4.69 0.05
C ARG A 234 23.49 4.98 1.21
N ASP A 235 23.78 6.25 1.45
CA ASP A 235 24.75 6.68 2.46
C ASP A 235 24.26 6.39 3.87
N ARG A 236 22.94 6.26 4.05
CA ARG A 236 22.31 5.75 5.28
C ARG A 236 22.22 4.22 5.35
N GLY A 237 22.81 3.52 4.39
CA GLY A 237 22.98 2.07 4.43
C GLY A 237 22.00 1.27 3.58
N ALA A 238 21.13 1.90 2.80
CA ALA A 238 20.27 1.17 1.88
C ALA A 238 21.09 0.41 0.82
N ARG A 239 20.71 -0.83 0.57
CA ARG A 239 21.25 -1.71 -0.47
C ARG A 239 20.20 -2.02 -1.52
N SER A 240 18.96 -1.77 -1.20
CA SER A 240 17.83 -1.83 -2.13
C SER A 240 17.04 -0.52 -2.04
N ILE A 241 16.45 -0.10 -3.16
CA ILE A 241 15.57 1.07 -3.22
C ILE A 241 14.31 0.69 -3.98
N PHE A 242 13.17 0.99 -3.37
CA PHE A 242 11.89 0.96 -4.07
C PHE A 242 11.56 2.36 -4.60
N LEU A 243 11.45 2.49 -5.93
CA LEU A 243 10.90 3.68 -6.56
C LEU A 243 9.38 3.62 -6.43
N VAL A 244 8.84 4.40 -5.49
CA VAL A 244 7.42 4.30 -5.04
C VAL A 244 6.45 5.15 -5.85
N ASP A 245 6.77 5.44 -7.10
CA ASP A 245 5.92 6.22 -7.99
C ASP A 245 4.58 5.53 -8.24
N ASP A 246 3.50 6.31 -8.35
CA ASP A 246 2.19 5.78 -8.71
C ASP A 246 2.19 5.12 -10.10
N ASN A 247 3.00 5.64 -11.05
CA ASN A 247 3.17 5.07 -12.38
C ASN A 247 4.41 5.61 -13.11
N ILE A 248 5.58 5.06 -12.83
CA ILE A 248 6.84 5.52 -13.43
C ILE A 248 6.89 5.37 -14.95
N THR A 249 6.21 4.36 -15.49
CA THR A 249 6.18 4.05 -16.93
C THR A 249 5.17 4.86 -17.72
N LEU A 250 4.47 5.81 -17.08
CA LEU A 250 3.61 6.77 -17.77
C LEU A 250 4.43 7.69 -18.70
N ASP A 251 5.62 8.07 -18.27
CA ASP A 251 6.64 8.77 -19.07
C ASP A 251 7.87 7.86 -19.21
N VAL A 252 7.81 6.97 -20.19
CA VAL A 252 8.85 5.95 -20.38
C VAL A 252 10.18 6.53 -20.82
N GLU A 253 10.19 7.65 -21.57
CA GLU A 253 11.41 8.33 -22.01
C GLU A 253 12.14 8.97 -20.83
N ARG A 254 11.40 9.58 -19.93
CA ARG A 254 11.97 10.05 -18.67
C ARG A 254 12.48 8.89 -17.80
N PHE A 255 11.78 7.75 -17.78
CA PHE A 255 12.25 6.57 -17.06
C PHE A 255 13.57 6.03 -17.64
N GLU A 256 13.72 6.00 -18.97
CA GLU A 256 14.97 5.67 -19.65
C GLU A 256 16.08 6.66 -19.25
N SER A 257 15.79 7.97 -19.24
CA SER A 257 16.73 9.01 -18.80
C SER A 257 17.15 8.84 -17.34
N LEU A 258 16.22 8.48 -16.45
CA LEU A 258 16.51 8.17 -15.05
C LEU A 258 17.42 6.93 -14.92
N CYS A 259 17.15 5.87 -15.67
CA CYS A 259 18.01 4.69 -15.70
C CYS A 259 19.46 5.05 -16.10
N GLN A 260 19.63 5.89 -17.13
CA GLN A 260 20.95 6.35 -17.56
C GLN A 260 21.62 7.21 -16.48
N ALA A 261 20.88 8.15 -15.85
CA ALA A 261 21.40 8.97 -14.76
C ALA A 261 21.87 8.15 -13.54
N ILE A 262 21.15 7.07 -13.21
CA ILE A 262 21.55 6.11 -12.16
C ILE A 262 22.88 5.44 -12.52
N ILE A 263 23.08 5.05 -13.78
CA ILE A 263 24.33 4.45 -14.27
C ILE A 263 25.47 5.46 -14.18
N ASP A 264 25.27 6.67 -14.72
CA ASP A 264 26.27 7.73 -14.78
C ASP A 264 26.70 8.20 -13.38
N ALA A 265 25.76 8.19 -12.42
CA ALA A 265 26.04 8.50 -11.01
C ALA A 265 26.72 7.36 -10.24
N GLY A 266 26.97 6.19 -10.86
CA GLY A 266 27.58 5.02 -10.22
C GLY A 266 26.67 4.33 -9.19
N LEU A 267 25.34 4.55 -9.26
CA LEU A 267 24.35 4.02 -8.30
C LEU A 267 23.74 2.67 -8.74
N HIS A 268 24.16 2.13 -9.88
CA HIS A 268 23.67 0.88 -10.47
C HIS A 268 24.02 -0.40 -9.69
N ARG A 269 24.79 -0.29 -8.60
CA ARG A 269 25.07 -1.41 -7.68
C ARG A 269 24.01 -1.60 -6.60
N ILE A 270 23.05 -0.69 -6.51
CA ILE A 270 21.86 -0.78 -5.67
C ILE A 270 20.83 -1.67 -6.39
N ASP A 271 20.12 -2.51 -5.65
CA ASP A 271 19.02 -3.31 -6.18
C ASP A 271 17.75 -2.45 -6.22
N TYR A 272 17.21 -2.19 -7.40
CA TYR A 272 15.99 -1.41 -7.54
C TYR A 272 14.75 -2.30 -7.69
N LEU A 273 13.68 -1.90 -6.99
CA LEU A 273 12.30 -2.36 -7.17
C LEU A 273 11.49 -1.23 -7.79
N VAL A 274 10.62 -1.54 -8.75
CA VAL A 274 9.77 -0.56 -9.42
C VAL A 274 8.39 -1.14 -9.73
N GLN A 275 7.38 -0.27 -9.84
CA GLN A 275 6.06 -0.61 -10.37
C GLN A 275 5.95 -0.10 -11.82
N GLY A 276 5.38 -0.91 -12.71
CA GLY A 276 5.26 -0.55 -14.11
C GLY A 276 4.02 -1.14 -14.78
N MET A 277 3.64 -0.53 -15.91
CA MET A 277 2.58 -1.00 -16.79
C MET A 277 3.11 -1.97 -17.84
N THR A 278 2.25 -2.90 -18.28
CA THR A 278 2.63 -3.93 -19.26
C THR A 278 2.89 -3.34 -20.65
N ALA A 279 2.01 -2.49 -21.15
CA ALA A 279 2.09 -2.01 -22.53
C ALA A 279 3.34 -1.15 -22.84
N PRO A 280 3.75 -0.17 -22.02
CA PRO A 280 4.98 0.57 -22.26
C PRO A 280 6.23 -0.33 -22.22
N ILE A 281 6.32 -1.23 -21.23
CA ILE A 281 7.46 -2.15 -21.10
C ILE A 281 7.55 -3.07 -22.31
N ALA A 282 6.45 -3.70 -22.72
CA ALA A 282 6.42 -4.57 -23.90
C ALA A 282 6.72 -3.82 -25.20
N SER A 283 6.25 -2.58 -25.34
CA SER A 283 6.47 -1.77 -26.56
C SER A 283 7.92 -1.30 -26.71
N ARG A 284 8.60 -0.95 -25.62
CA ARG A 284 10.05 -0.62 -25.64
C ARG A 284 10.92 -1.87 -25.68
N GLY A 285 10.39 -3.01 -25.25
CA GLY A 285 11.00 -4.32 -25.40
C GLY A 285 12.37 -4.48 -24.76
N ASP A 286 13.26 -5.18 -25.47
CA ASP A 286 14.59 -5.52 -24.95
C ASP A 286 15.49 -4.29 -24.68
N ALA A 287 15.29 -3.18 -25.40
CA ALA A 287 16.08 -1.97 -25.19
C ALA A 287 15.87 -1.39 -23.78
N LEU A 288 14.61 -1.20 -23.36
CA LEU A 288 14.28 -0.72 -22.02
C LEU A 288 14.72 -1.74 -20.96
N ALA A 289 14.42 -3.02 -21.14
CA ALA A 289 14.75 -4.05 -20.17
C ALA A 289 16.27 -4.20 -19.95
N ALA A 290 17.07 -4.13 -21.01
CA ALA A 290 18.52 -4.11 -20.91
C ALA A 290 19.05 -2.89 -20.16
N LEU A 291 18.49 -1.71 -20.42
CA LEU A 291 18.83 -0.46 -19.73
C LEU A 291 18.45 -0.53 -18.25
N MET A 292 17.24 -0.98 -17.92
CA MET A 292 16.80 -1.22 -16.54
C MET A 292 17.78 -2.16 -15.83
N ARG A 293 18.13 -3.29 -16.45
CA ARG A 293 19.05 -4.26 -15.83
C ARG A 293 20.44 -3.67 -15.57
N ARG A 294 20.97 -2.87 -16.49
CA ARG A 294 22.24 -2.14 -16.32
C ARG A 294 22.16 -1.11 -15.20
N ALA A 295 21.02 -0.43 -15.05
CA ALA A 295 20.77 0.53 -13.97
C ALA A 295 20.56 -0.12 -12.58
N GLY A 296 20.50 -1.46 -12.50
CA GLY A 296 20.37 -2.18 -11.22
C GLY A 296 18.97 -2.65 -10.88
N PHE A 297 18.00 -2.55 -11.80
CA PHE A 297 16.65 -3.05 -11.55
C PHE A 297 16.64 -4.57 -11.48
N ARG A 298 16.13 -5.11 -10.37
CA ARG A 298 16.06 -6.55 -10.11
C ARG A 298 14.64 -7.05 -9.93
N TYR A 299 13.74 -6.21 -9.44
CA TYR A 299 12.36 -6.56 -9.12
C TYR A 299 11.42 -5.59 -9.83
N VAL A 300 10.43 -6.14 -10.52
CA VAL A 300 9.40 -5.34 -11.18
C VAL A 300 8.03 -5.83 -10.74
N PHE A 301 7.27 -4.96 -10.07
CA PHE A 301 5.84 -5.18 -9.88
C PHE A 301 5.12 -4.75 -11.16
N LEU A 302 4.48 -5.69 -11.82
CA LEU A 302 3.83 -5.47 -13.10
C LEU A 302 2.30 -5.47 -12.91
N GLY A 303 1.68 -4.33 -13.18
CA GLY A 303 0.21 -4.20 -13.15
C GLY A 303 -0.41 -4.90 -14.35
N ILE A 304 -0.66 -6.21 -14.23
CA ILE A 304 -1.30 -7.04 -15.25
C ILE A 304 -2.82 -6.84 -15.24
N GLU A 305 -3.36 -6.68 -14.06
CA GLU A 305 -4.77 -6.53 -13.66
C GLU A 305 -5.60 -7.75 -14.06
N ASN A 306 -5.69 -8.07 -15.36
CA ASN A 306 -6.41 -9.24 -15.85
C ASN A 306 -5.88 -9.68 -17.22
N VAL A 307 -6.05 -10.97 -17.57
CA VAL A 307 -5.66 -11.49 -18.89
C VAL A 307 -6.78 -11.44 -19.91
N LEU A 308 -8.02 -11.30 -19.46
CA LEU A 308 -9.22 -11.23 -20.30
C LEU A 308 -9.55 -9.78 -20.64
N ASP A 309 -9.89 -9.53 -21.88
CA ASP A 309 -10.14 -8.17 -22.36
C ASP A 309 -11.42 -7.56 -21.79
N GLU A 310 -12.46 -8.36 -21.55
CA GLU A 310 -13.71 -7.95 -20.93
C GLU A 310 -13.52 -7.43 -19.51
N ASP A 311 -12.68 -8.11 -18.72
CA ASP A 311 -12.32 -7.67 -17.37
C ASP A 311 -11.45 -6.40 -17.40
N LEU A 312 -10.53 -6.30 -18.36
CA LEU A 312 -9.75 -5.07 -18.54
C LEU A 312 -10.64 -3.86 -18.90
N VAL A 313 -11.75 -4.10 -19.63
CA VAL A 313 -12.77 -3.05 -19.90
C VAL A 313 -13.48 -2.67 -18.60
N PHE A 314 -13.95 -3.64 -17.83
CA PHE A 314 -14.62 -3.40 -16.55
C PHE A 314 -13.73 -2.62 -15.57
N LEU A 315 -12.47 -3.04 -15.45
CA LEU A 315 -11.47 -2.39 -14.59
C LEU A 315 -10.96 -1.04 -15.15
N LYS A 316 -11.40 -0.63 -16.36
CA LYS A 316 -10.86 0.51 -17.12
C LYS A 316 -9.32 0.49 -17.25
N ALA A 317 -8.74 -0.70 -17.27
CA ALA A 317 -7.30 -0.94 -17.34
C ALA A 317 -6.79 -1.24 -18.75
N ARG A 318 -7.69 -1.32 -19.74
CA ARG A 318 -7.38 -1.72 -21.12
C ARG A 318 -6.31 -0.84 -21.79
N ALA A 319 -6.35 0.48 -21.55
CA ALA A 319 -5.42 1.41 -22.19
C ALA A 319 -3.96 1.21 -21.74
N LYS A 320 -3.74 0.78 -20.50
CA LYS A 320 -2.39 0.54 -19.95
C LYS A 320 -1.86 -0.87 -20.20
N ASN A 321 -2.75 -1.82 -20.54
CA ASN A 321 -2.40 -3.23 -20.65
C ASN A 321 -2.50 -3.80 -22.07
N SER A 322 -3.07 -3.07 -23.03
CA SER A 322 -3.28 -3.55 -24.39
C SER A 322 -2.75 -2.59 -25.45
N ARG A 323 -2.44 -3.10 -26.62
CA ARG A 323 -2.09 -2.32 -27.83
C ARG A 323 -2.99 -2.74 -28.97
N VAL A 324 -3.26 -1.81 -29.87
CA VAL A 324 -3.93 -2.06 -31.16
C VAL A 324 -2.87 -2.21 -32.23
N ASN A 325 -2.92 -3.28 -33.00
CA ASN A 325 -2.09 -3.55 -34.16
C ASN A 325 -2.97 -3.98 -35.35
N ALA A 326 -2.35 -4.33 -36.49
CA ALA A 326 -3.07 -4.76 -37.69
C ALA A 326 -3.94 -6.02 -37.48
N ALA A 327 -3.59 -6.87 -36.51
CA ALA A 327 -4.34 -8.08 -36.16
C ALA A 327 -5.44 -7.83 -35.11
N GLY A 328 -5.62 -6.57 -34.68
CA GLY A 328 -6.58 -6.20 -33.65
C GLY A 328 -5.92 -5.79 -32.33
N ARG A 329 -6.69 -5.91 -31.24
CA ARG A 329 -6.20 -5.57 -29.91
C ARG A 329 -5.54 -6.78 -29.23
N THR A 330 -4.36 -6.57 -28.67
CA THR A 330 -3.56 -7.62 -28.02
C THR A 330 -3.21 -7.20 -26.58
N ASN A 331 -3.43 -8.11 -25.62
CA ASN A 331 -2.94 -7.95 -24.25
C ASN A 331 -1.41 -8.10 -24.22
N MET A 332 -0.73 -7.11 -23.65
CA MET A 332 0.73 -7.02 -23.67
C MET A 332 1.41 -7.69 -22.47
N SER A 333 0.63 -8.26 -21.54
CA SER A 333 1.14 -8.78 -20.27
C SER A 333 2.20 -9.86 -20.46
N LEU A 334 1.93 -10.85 -21.30
CA LEU A 334 2.88 -11.94 -21.57
C LEU A 334 4.18 -11.43 -22.21
N ALA A 335 4.07 -10.49 -23.15
CA ALA A 335 5.24 -9.88 -23.80
C ALA A 335 6.11 -9.11 -22.79
N ALA A 336 5.48 -8.31 -21.92
CA ALA A 336 6.17 -7.57 -20.86
C ALA A 336 6.88 -8.51 -19.87
N VAL A 337 6.19 -9.54 -19.40
CA VAL A 337 6.78 -10.54 -18.50
C VAL A 337 7.98 -11.22 -19.14
N ASN A 338 7.85 -11.69 -20.38
CA ASN A 338 8.92 -12.40 -21.07
C ASN A 338 10.17 -11.52 -21.30
N VAL A 339 9.96 -10.26 -21.67
CA VAL A 339 11.06 -9.31 -21.85
C VAL A 339 11.81 -9.08 -20.53
N LEU A 340 11.13 -8.79 -19.44
CA LEU A 340 11.75 -8.57 -18.13
C LEU A 340 12.52 -9.80 -17.64
N ARG A 341 11.92 -10.99 -17.78
CA ARG A 341 12.55 -12.25 -17.35
C ARG A 341 13.78 -12.62 -18.18
N ARG A 342 13.76 -12.38 -19.51
CA ARG A 342 14.95 -12.59 -20.37
C ARG A 342 16.15 -11.75 -19.91
N HIS A 343 15.89 -10.55 -19.37
CA HIS A 343 16.93 -9.67 -18.83
C HIS A 343 17.22 -9.92 -17.34
N GLY A 344 16.74 -11.03 -16.77
CA GLY A 344 17.07 -11.48 -15.42
C GLY A 344 16.44 -10.64 -14.31
N MET A 345 15.28 -10.02 -14.55
CA MET A 345 14.46 -9.38 -13.52
C MET A 345 13.40 -10.33 -13.00
N LEU A 346 13.13 -10.28 -11.71
CA LEU A 346 12.04 -11.01 -11.05
C LEU A 346 10.75 -10.22 -11.21
N VAL A 347 9.72 -10.87 -11.76
CA VAL A 347 8.42 -10.24 -12.03
C VAL A 347 7.41 -10.65 -10.96
N VAL A 348 6.92 -9.66 -10.21
CA VAL A 348 5.74 -9.79 -9.36
C VAL A 348 4.52 -9.40 -10.18
N GLY A 349 3.60 -10.32 -10.41
CA GLY A 349 2.42 -10.07 -11.24
C GLY A 349 1.20 -9.69 -10.40
N GLY A 350 0.76 -8.44 -10.54
CA GLY A 350 -0.49 -7.94 -9.94
C GLY A 350 -1.69 -8.32 -10.80
N LEU A 351 -2.64 -9.09 -10.24
CA LEU A 351 -3.88 -9.50 -10.90
C LEU A 351 -5.08 -9.23 -10.00
N ILE A 352 -6.23 -8.98 -10.62
CA ILE A 352 -7.52 -8.80 -9.96
C ILE A 352 -8.47 -9.88 -10.48
N VAL A 353 -8.98 -10.73 -9.60
CA VAL A 353 -9.90 -11.82 -9.90
C VAL A 353 -11.12 -11.79 -8.99
N GLY A 354 -12.28 -12.23 -9.50
CA GLY A 354 -13.55 -12.13 -8.81
C GLY A 354 -14.33 -10.86 -9.16
N ASN A 355 -14.12 -10.33 -10.38
CA ASN A 355 -14.95 -9.26 -10.93
C ASN A 355 -16.42 -9.73 -11.02
N PRO A 356 -17.40 -8.81 -11.00
CA PRO A 356 -18.81 -9.20 -10.96
C PRO A 356 -19.24 -10.20 -12.03
N GLY A 357 -18.72 -10.11 -13.25
CA GLY A 357 -19.02 -11.04 -14.36
C GLY A 357 -18.18 -12.32 -14.38
N ASP A 358 -17.22 -12.47 -13.46
CA ASP A 358 -16.31 -13.63 -13.46
C ASP A 358 -17.05 -14.97 -13.29
N ARG A 359 -16.56 -15.96 -14.04
CA ARG A 359 -16.92 -17.37 -13.93
C ARG A 359 -15.71 -18.17 -13.43
N ARG A 360 -15.90 -19.44 -13.08
CA ARG A 360 -14.79 -20.31 -12.66
C ARG A 360 -13.67 -20.35 -13.70
N GLU A 361 -14.04 -20.36 -14.98
CA GLU A 361 -13.12 -20.44 -16.10
C GLU A 361 -12.29 -19.17 -16.25
N SER A 362 -12.90 -17.98 -16.07
CA SER A 362 -12.20 -16.70 -16.13
C SER A 362 -11.21 -16.51 -14.97
N VAL A 363 -11.64 -16.86 -13.75
CA VAL A 363 -10.76 -16.89 -12.59
C VAL A 363 -9.61 -17.87 -12.81
N ALA A 364 -9.90 -19.10 -13.28
CA ALA A 364 -8.89 -20.12 -13.55
C ALA A 364 -7.88 -19.69 -14.62
N ALA A 365 -8.31 -18.97 -15.67
CA ALA A 365 -7.41 -18.46 -16.72
C ALA A 365 -6.37 -17.48 -16.14
N ASN A 366 -6.79 -16.55 -15.28
CA ASN A 366 -5.91 -15.61 -14.60
C ASN A 366 -4.94 -16.32 -13.62
N LEU A 367 -5.44 -17.28 -12.85
CA LEU A 367 -4.62 -18.09 -11.94
C LEU A 367 -3.58 -18.93 -12.70
N GLU A 368 -3.97 -19.52 -13.83
CA GLU A 368 -3.08 -20.30 -14.67
C GLU A 368 -2.01 -19.43 -15.35
N PHE A 369 -2.36 -18.22 -15.78
CA PHE A 369 -1.39 -17.24 -16.27
C PHE A 369 -0.35 -16.91 -15.19
N ALA A 370 -0.80 -16.61 -13.98
CA ALA A 370 0.09 -16.35 -12.85
C ALA A 370 1.01 -17.54 -12.58
N ARG A 371 0.47 -18.75 -12.55
CA ARG A 371 1.21 -19.99 -12.31
C ARG A 371 2.31 -20.25 -13.34
N ARG A 372 2.08 -19.90 -14.62
CA ARG A 372 3.02 -20.20 -15.72
C ARG A 372 4.04 -19.11 -15.96
N HIS A 373 3.64 -17.84 -15.82
CA HIS A 373 4.37 -16.75 -16.44
C HIS A 373 5.03 -15.81 -15.44
N VAL A 374 4.45 -15.53 -14.27
CA VAL A 374 5.10 -14.63 -13.30
C VAL A 374 6.03 -15.39 -12.35
N ASP A 375 6.92 -14.67 -11.70
CA ASP A 375 7.86 -15.25 -10.73
C ASP A 375 7.32 -15.19 -9.29
N TRP A 376 6.39 -14.26 -9.01
CA TRP A 376 5.66 -14.18 -7.77
C TRP A 376 4.24 -13.64 -7.99
N PRO A 377 3.20 -14.34 -7.54
CA PRO A 377 1.83 -13.87 -7.70
C PRO A 377 1.47 -12.81 -6.66
N TYR A 378 0.74 -11.78 -7.10
CA TYR A 378 0.08 -10.79 -6.26
C TYR A 378 -1.37 -10.67 -6.72
N ILE A 379 -2.22 -11.61 -6.26
CA ILE A 379 -3.58 -11.77 -6.76
C ILE A 379 -4.56 -11.19 -5.75
N GLN A 380 -5.29 -10.18 -6.16
CA GLN A 380 -6.27 -9.48 -5.34
C GLN A 380 -7.70 -9.74 -5.81
N HIS A 381 -8.66 -9.47 -4.92
CA HIS A 381 -10.07 -9.37 -5.24
C HIS A 381 -10.45 -7.90 -5.45
N PRO A 382 -11.48 -7.61 -6.27
CA PRO A 382 -12.04 -6.27 -6.37
C PRO A 382 -12.44 -5.78 -4.98
N THR A 383 -11.79 -4.70 -4.54
CA THR A 383 -12.03 -4.13 -3.22
C THR A 383 -12.56 -2.71 -3.40
N PRO A 384 -13.77 -2.41 -2.90
CA PRO A 384 -14.42 -1.12 -3.06
C PRO A 384 -13.81 -0.10 -2.10
N TYR A 385 -12.59 0.38 -2.40
CA TYR A 385 -11.95 1.43 -1.62
C TYR A 385 -12.76 2.73 -1.69
N PRO A 386 -12.95 3.42 -0.56
CA PRO A 386 -13.75 4.63 -0.51
C PRO A 386 -13.43 5.65 -1.60
N GLY A 387 -14.47 6.28 -2.16
CA GLY A 387 -14.33 7.32 -3.17
C GLY A 387 -14.07 6.82 -4.60
N THR A 388 -13.70 5.55 -4.81
CA THR A 388 -13.40 5.04 -6.16
C THR A 388 -14.67 4.85 -7.01
N PRO A 389 -14.55 4.89 -8.36
CA PRO A 389 -15.66 4.55 -9.25
C PRO A 389 -16.20 3.13 -9.00
N MET A 390 -15.32 2.18 -8.68
CA MET A 390 -15.70 0.80 -8.35
C MET A 390 -16.60 0.73 -7.12
N THR A 391 -16.31 1.51 -6.07
CA THR A 391 -17.17 1.57 -4.87
C THR A 391 -18.55 2.02 -5.22
N ARG A 392 -18.67 3.12 -5.97
CA ARG A 392 -19.99 3.66 -6.39
C ARG A 392 -20.80 2.65 -7.22
N ASP A 393 -20.15 1.94 -8.17
CA ASP A 393 -20.79 0.89 -8.97
C ASP A 393 -21.26 -0.28 -8.10
N PHE A 394 -20.41 -0.76 -7.21
CA PHE A 394 -20.71 -1.91 -6.36
C PHE A 394 -21.81 -1.62 -5.33
N GLU A 395 -21.82 -0.43 -4.74
CA GLU A 395 -22.87 0.01 -3.82
C GLU A 395 -24.21 0.14 -4.54
N GLN A 396 -24.24 0.79 -5.73
CA GLN A 396 -25.46 0.93 -6.54
C GLN A 396 -26.04 -0.41 -6.98
N ARG A 397 -25.19 -1.39 -7.26
CA ARG A 397 -25.58 -2.75 -7.66
C ARG A 397 -25.82 -3.70 -6.47
N GLY A 398 -25.61 -3.23 -5.23
CA GLY A 398 -25.76 -4.06 -4.02
C GLY A 398 -24.80 -5.26 -3.99
N LEU A 399 -23.59 -5.11 -4.52
CA LEU A 399 -22.60 -6.19 -4.61
C LEU A 399 -21.71 -6.30 -3.36
N VAL A 400 -21.61 -5.26 -2.55
CA VAL A 400 -20.82 -5.29 -1.31
C VAL A 400 -21.55 -6.15 -0.28
N VAL A 401 -20.95 -7.26 0.12
CA VAL A 401 -21.51 -8.21 1.12
C VAL A 401 -20.81 -8.14 2.45
N ASN A 402 -19.64 -7.49 2.49
CA ASN A 402 -18.88 -7.26 3.70
C ASN A 402 -18.35 -5.82 3.69
N SER A 403 -18.84 -5.02 4.63
CA SER A 403 -18.49 -3.61 4.77
C SER A 403 -17.45 -3.35 5.88
N GLN A 404 -16.82 -4.39 6.41
CA GLN A 404 -15.78 -4.25 7.44
C GLN A 404 -14.48 -3.70 6.82
N PRO A 405 -14.06 -2.45 7.15
CA PRO A 405 -12.89 -1.84 6.52
C PRO A 405 -11.61 -2.65 6.71
N ASP A 406 -11.45 -3.34 7.84
CA ASP A 406 -10.27 -4.17 8.15
C ASP A 406 -10.09 -5.34 7.19
N GLU A 407 -11.15 -5.77 6.51
CA GLU A 407 -11.09 -6.82 5.51
C GLU A 407 -10.89 -6.28 4.08
N TYR A 408 -10.75 -4.93 3.91
CA TYR A 408 -10.46 -4.27 2.62
C TYR A 408 -8.96 -4.31 2.28
N ASP A 409 -8.36 -5.46 2.37
CA ASP A 409 -6.93 -5.71 2.16
C ASP A 409 -6.59 -6.30 0.78
N GLY A 410 -7.59 -6.40 -0.08
CA GLY A 410 -7.48 -6.98 -1.42
C GLY A 410 -7.39 -8.51 -1.46
N THR A 411 -7.26 -9.19 -0.32
CA THR A 411 -7.16 -10.66 -0.27
C THR A 411 -8.36 -11.34 0.36
N THR A 412 -9.25 -10.58 0.98
CA THR A 412 -10.59 -11.00 1.36
C THR A 412 -11.57 -10.62 0.26
N ALA A 413 -12.38 -11.55 -0.20
CA ALA A 413 -13.45 -11.25 -1.14
C ALA A 413 -14.62 -10.62 -0.38
N VAL A 414 -14.78 -9.31 -0.50
CA VAL A 414 -15.80 -8.51 0.19
C VAL A 414 -17.01 -8.19 -0.69
N THR A 415 -16.97 -8.60 -1.96
CA THR A 415 -18.02 -8.38 -2.96
C THR A 415 -18.46 -9.69 -3.58
N ARG A 416 -19.75 -9.80 -3.91
CA ARG A 416 -20.28 -10.95 -4.65
C ARG A 416 -20.25 -10.70 -6.15
N GLY A 417 -20.09 -11.79 -6.92
CA GLY A 417 -20.27 -11.80 -8.36
C GLY A 417 -21.68 -12.21 -8.77
N GLU A 418 -21.92 -12.20 -10.08
CA GLU A 418 -23.17 -12.71 -10.68
C GLU A 418 -23.20 -14.25 -10.74
N HIS A 419 -22.01 -14.88 -10.74
CA HIS A 419 -21.86 -16.32 -10.96
C HIS A 419 -21.11 -17.05 -9.84
N LEU A 420 -20.36 -16.31 -9.02
CA LEU A 420 -19.51 -16.87 -7.97
C LEU A 420 -19.74 -16.15 -6.65
N GLU A 421 -19.88 -16.93 -5.59
CA GLU A 421 -19.91 -16.40 -4.25
C GLU A 421 -18.50 -15.96 -3.78
N PRO A 422 -18.39 -14.95 -2.91
CA PRO A 422 -17.11 -14.40 -2.46
C PRO A 422 -16.18 -15.47 -1.88
N GLU A 423 -16.71 -16.35 -1.03
CA GLU A 423 -15.94 -17.42 -0.41
C GLU A 423 -15.34 -18.39 -1.43
N GLU A 424 -16.05 -18.62 -2.55
CA GLU A 424 -15.57 -19.49 -3.60
C GLU A 424 -14.37 -18.91 -4.34
N VAL A 425 -14.48 -17.63 -4.73
CA VAL A 425 -13.39 -16.92 -5.40
C VAL A 425 -12.15 -16.84 -4.50
N GLU A 426 -12.35 -16.53 -3.22
CA GLU A 426 -11.26 -16.48 -2.23
C GLU A 426 -10.63 -17.88 -2.05
N PHE A 427 -11.44 -18.93 -2.00
CA PHE A 427 -10.96 -20.31 -1.92
C PHE A 427 -10.13 -20.71 -3.16
N MET A 428 -10.62 -20.41 -4.37
CA MET A 428 -9.89 -20.70 -5.62
C MET A 428 -8.52 -20.01 -5.63
N ARG A 429 -8.47 -18.71 -5.28
CA ARG A 429 -7.23 -17.94 -5.17
C ARG A 429 -6.28 -18.56 -4.13
N TRP A 430 -6.75 -18.75 -2.90
CA TRP A 430 -5.96 -19.30 -1.80
C TRP A 430 -5.36 -20.67 -2.14
N LYS A 431 -6.16 -21.56 -2.71
CA LYS A 431 -5.72 -22.91 -3.12
C LYS A 431 -4.62 -22.83 -4.19
N ALA A 432 -4.81 -21.98 -5.20
CA ALA A 432 -3.84 -21.79 -6.27
C ALA A 432 -2.53 -21.15 -5.78
N GLU A 433 -2.60 -20.08 -5.00
CA GLU A 433 -1.41 -19.35 -4.52
C GLU A 433 -0.49 -20.18 -3.64
N ARG A 434 -1.02 -21.05 -2.80
CA ARG A 434 -0.22 -21.94 -1.96
C ARG A 434 0.78 -22.76 -2.78
N TRP A 435 0.29 -23.36 -3.87
CA TRP A 435 1.11 -24.20 -4.75
C TRP A 435 1.95 -23.37 -5.72
N MET A 436 1.47 -22.19 -6.15
CA MET A 436 2.28 -21.25 -6.92
C MET A 436 3.52 -20.81 -6.15
N LYS A 437 3.40 -20.46 -4.87
CA LYS A 437 4.53 -20.05 -4.02
C LYS A 437 5.60 -21.15 -3.92
N VAL A 438 5.21 -22.41 -3.84
CA VAL A 438 6.15 -23.53 -3.90
C VAL A 438 6.81 -23.65 -5.28
N ARG A 439 5.99 -23.59 -6.34
CA ARG A 439 6.48 -23.69 -7.73
C ARG A 439 7.45 -22.56 -8.10
N HIS A 440 7.21 -21.36 -7.57
CA HIS A 440 8.03 -20.19 -7.87
C HIS A 440 9.29 -20.08 -7.00
N MET A 441 9.40 -20.89 -5.95
CA MET A 441 10.56 -20.88 -5.06
C MET A 441 11.91 -21.00 -5.79
N PRO A 442 12.09 -21.83 -6.85
CA PRO A 442 13.33 -21.87 -7.60
C PRO A 442 13.70 -20.54 -8.29
N ALA A 443 12.70 -19.75 -8.74
CA ALA A 443 12.95 -18.42 -9.30
C ALA A 443 13.43 -17.47 -8.20
N VAL A 444 12.75 -17.45 -7.06
CA VAL A 444 13.17 -16.65 -5.90
C VAL A 444 14.56 -17.08 -5.41
N PHE A 445 14.85 -18.38 -5.34
CA PHE A 445 16.18 -18.89 -4.96
C PHE A 445 17.28 -18.41 -5.90
N ARG A 446 17.03 -18.38 -7.20
CA ARG A 446 18.00 -17.88 -8.18
C ARG A 446 18.35 -16.41 -7.97
N HIS A 447 17.37 -15.60 -7.55
CA HIS A 447 17.55 -14.18 -7.30
C HIS A 447 18.14 -13.88 -5.93
N ASP A 448 17.68 -14.57 -4.89
CA ASP A 448 18.01 -14.31 -3.50
C ASP A 448 18.31 -15.60 -2.72
N PRO A 449 19.38 -16.34 -3.09
CA PRO A 449 19.66 -17.66 -2.50
C PRO A 449 19.85 -17.61 -0.98
N TRP A 450 20.56 -16.62 -0.48
CA TRP A 450 20.82 -16.48 0.97
C TRP A 450 19.54 -16.19 1.76
N PHE A 451 18.61 -15.44 1.19
CA PHE A 451 17.31 -15.20 1.81
C PHE A 451 16.52 -16.50 1.92
N VAL A 452 16.43 -17.26 0.83
CA VAL A 452 15.69 -18.52 0.81
C VAL A 452 16.32 -19.55 1.74
N LEU A 453 17.63 -19.67 1.78
CA LEU A 453 18.34 -20.57 2.71
C LEU A 453 18.04 -20.23 4.19
N ARG A 454 17.98 -18.94 4.52
CA ARG A 454 17.68 -18.47 5.88
C ARG A 454 16.22 -18.53 6.28
N ASN A 455 15.33 -18.23 5.36
CA ASN A 455 13.92 -17.94 5.65
C ASN A 455 12.94 -18.87 4.93
N GLY A 456 13.40 -19.75 4.06
CA GLY A 456 12.55 -20.61 3.22
C GLY A 456 11.58 -21.45 4.05
N SER A 457 12.05 -22.07 5.15
CA SER A 457 11.19 -22.85 6.07
C SER A 457 10.10 -21.98 6.73
N ARG A 458 10.45 -20.76 7.13
CA ARG A 458 9.49 -19.79 7.72
C ARG A 458 8.48 -19.31 6.69
N MET A 459 8.92 -19.08 5.45
CA MET A 459 8.02 -18.72 4.33
C MET A 459 7.06 -19.86 4.00
N LEU A 460 7.55 -21.10 3.99
CA LEU A 460 6.71 -22.28 3.80
C LEU A 460 5.70 -22.43 4.95
N ALA A 461 6.15 -22.30 6.21
CA ALA A 461 5.25 -22.32 7.36
C ALA A 461 4.17 -21.24 7.27
N HIS A 462 4.52 -20.01 6.88
CA HIS A 462 3.56 -18.93 6.63
C HIS A 462 2.58 -19.26 5.49
N THR A 463 3.07 -19.84 4.39
CA THR A 463 2.24 -20.21 3.23
C THR A 463 1.27 -21.32 3.55
N PHE A 464 1.70 -22.29 4.35
CA PHE A 464 0.92 -23.48 4.72
C PHE A 464 0.30 -23.41 6.12
N ARG A 465 0.20 -22.21 6.71
CA ARG A 465 -0.47 -22.06 8.00
C ARG A 465 -1.93 -22.54 7.93
N GLY A 466 -2.35 -23.19 8.97
CA GLY A 466 -3.65 -23.88 9.02
C GLY A 466 -3.64 -25.30 8.44
N THR A 467 -2.55 -25.76 7.80
CA THR A 467 -2.42 -27.12 7.31
C THR A 467 -1.99 -28.05 8.45
N SER A 468 -2.72 -29.15 8.63
CA SER A 468 -2.38 -30.24 9.56
C SER A 468 -1.65 -31.38 8.83
N TRP A 469 -1.04 -32.32 9.57
CA TRP A 469 -0.52 -33.52 8.97
C TRP A 469 -1.59 -34.36 8.25
N ARG A 470 -2.85 -34.30 8.73
CA ARG A 470 -4.01 -34.95 8.10
C ARG A 470 -4.31 -34.41 6.71
N SER A 471 -4.19 -33.08 6.54
CA SER A 471 -4.32 -32.45 5.23
C SER A 471 -3.23 -32.91 4.25
N ILE A 472 -2.00 -33.12 4.74
CA ILE A 472 -0.86 -33.57 3.92
C ILE A 472 -1.09 -34.97 3.37
N VAL A 473 -1.69 -35.87 4.17
CA VAL A 473 -1.98 -37.23 3.77
C VAL A 473 -3.37 -37.40 3.12
N GLY A 474 -4.06 -36.33 2.81
CA GLY A 474 -5.35 -36.36 2.12
C GLY A 474 -6.54 -36.82 2.98
N LEU A 475 -6.42 -36.81 4.30
CA LEU A 475 -7.49 -37.15 5.25
C LEU A 475 -8.37 -35.98 5.65
N GLU A 476 -8.19 -34.82 5.03
CA GLU A 476 -8.92 -33.60 5.34
C GLU A 476 -9.20 -32.84 4.06
N GLU A 477 -10.38 -32.23 3.97
CA GLU A 477 -10.78 -31.45 2.81
C GLU A 477 -10.09 -30.07 2.76
N ASP A 478 -9.71 -29.63 1.58
CA ASP A 478 -9.10 -28.31 1.36
C ASP A 478 -9.96 -27.15 1.93
N ARG A 479 -11.30 -27.30 1.96
CA ARG A 479 -12.20 -26.29 2.51
C ARG A 479 -12.07 -26.15 4.03
N GLU A 480 -11.88 -27.24 4.77
CA GLU A 480 -11.65 -27.19 6.22
C GLU A 480 -10.33 -26.47 6.54
N VAL A 481 -9.28 -26.78 5.76
CA VAL A 481 -7.98 -26.10 5.86
C VAL A 481 -8.13 -24.61 5.57
N PHE A 482 -8.92 -24.25 4.57
CA PHE A 482 -9.18 -22.87 4.21
C PHE A 482 -9.92 -22.10 5.32
N GLN A 483 -10.91 -22.69 5.97
CA GLN A 483 -11.61 -22.06 7.08
C GLN A 483 -10.66 -21.82 8.28
N ARG A 484 -9.80 -22.78 8.60
CA ARG A 484 -8.76 -22.58 9.62
C ARG A 484 -7.78 -21.48 9.23
N TYR A 485 -7.34 -21.44 7.98
CA TYR A 485 -6.50 -20.35 7.46
C TYR A 485 -7.16 -18.99 7.67
N ARG A 486 -8.44 -18.83 7.33
CA ARG A 486 -9.18 -17.58 7.52
C ARG A 486 -9.23 -17.18 9.00
N ALA A 487 -9.50 -18.13 9.89
CA ALA A 487 -9.54 -17.89 11.34
C ALA A 487 -8.18 -17.45 11.90
N ILE A 488 -7.09 -18.11 11.46
CA ILE A 488 -5.72 -17.75 11.87
C ILE A 488 -5.40 -16.35 11.37
N ARG A 489 -5.69 -16.04 10.11
CA ARG A 489 -5.44 -14.75 9.49
C ARG A 489 -6.15 -13.59 10.21
N ARG A 490 -7.42 -13.76 10.56
CA ARG A 490 -8.17 -12.75 11.33
C ARG A 490 -7.51 -12.47 12.68
N ARG A 491 -7.02 -13.51 13.35
CA ARG A 491 -6.33 -13.40 14.63
C ARG A 491 -4.97 -12.73 14.51
N GLU A 492 -4.19 -13.07 13.49
CA GLU A 492 -2.88 -12.48 13.22
C GLU A 492 -2.93 -10.98 12.89
N ARG A 493 -4.10 -10.45 12.49
CA ARG A 493 -4.31 -9.02 12.21
C ARG A 493 -4.69 -8.19 13.43
N GLN A 494 -4.89 -8.79 14.57
CA GLN A 494 -5.09 -8.06 15.82
C GLN A 494 -3.74 -7.68 16.42
N TYR A 495 -3.13 -6.61 15.89
CA TYR A 495 -1.81 -6.15 16.30
C TYR A 495 -1.81 -5.42 17.64
N LEU A 496 -2.95 -4.93 18.10
CA LEU A 496 -3.09 -4.19 19.34
C LEU A 496 -4.36 -4.63 20.07
N ASP A 497 -4.14 -5.25 21.22
CA ASP A 497 -5.22 -5.55 22.18
C ASP A 497 -5.49 -4.28 23.02
N TRP A 498 -6.35 -3.41 22.48
CA TRP A 498 -6.82 -2.17 23.09
C TRP A 498 -8.21 -1.86 22.57
N PRO A 499 -9.12 -1.27 23.41
CA PRO A 499 -10.48 -0.97 22.98
C PRO A 499 -10.54 -0.01 21.78
N ASP A 500 -11.41 -0.29 20.81
CA ASP A 500 -11.83 0.69 19.81
C ASP A 500 -12.95 1.55 20.42
N PRO A 501 -12.81 2.88 20.52
CA PRO A 501 -13.82 3.75 21.11
C PRO A 501 -15.21 3.63 20.48
N LEU A 502 -15.29 3.35 19.18
CA LEU A 502 -16.57 3.24 18.48
C LEU A 502 -17.24 1.86 18.62
N GLU A 503 -16.46 0.78 18.75
CA GLU A 503 -16.99 -0.56 19.02
C GLU A 503 -17.67 -0.58 20.39
N GLN A 504 -17.07 0.01 21.43
CA GLN A 504 -17.64 0.10 22.77
C GLN A 504 -18.97 0.86 22.80
N LEU A 505 -19.11 1.94 22.02
CA LEU A 505 -20.36 2.69 21.92
C LEU A 505 -21.48 1.89 21.25
N SER A 506 -21.19 1.06 20.28
CA SER A 506 -22.18 0.21 19.61
C SER A 506 -22.69 -0.89 20.54
N GLU A 507 -21.83 -1.48 21.37
CA GLU A 507 -22.19 -2.47 22.38
C GLU A 507 -23.09 -1.86 23.49
N LEU A 508 -22.77 -0.66 23.97
CA LEU A 508 -23.58 0.05 24.97
C LEU A 508 -24.97 0.43 24.45
N ARG A 509 -25.08 0.83 23.17
CA ARG A 509 -26.38 1.13 22.53
C ARG A 509 -27.18 -0.12 22.22
N GLY A 510 -26.53 -1.23 21.85
CA GLY A 510 -27.17 -2.54 21.65
C GLY A 510 -27.74 -3.14 22.94
N SER A 511 -27.08 -2.91 24.09
CA SER A 511 -27.56 -3.36 25.40
C SER A 511 -28.69 -2.50 25.97
N ALA A 512 -28.82 -1.25 25.54
CA ALA A 512 -29.89 -0.34 25.97
C ALA A 512 -31.25 -0.54 25.25
N SER A 513 -31.28 -1.32 24.15
CA SER A 513 -32.50 -1.58 23.37
C SER A 513 -33.36 -2.75 23.86
N THR A 514 -33.05 -3.36 24.99
CA THR A 514 -33.80 -4.49 25.58
C THR A 514 -34.40 -4.16 26.95
N VAL A 515 -34.99 -2.99 27.13
CA VAL A 515 -35.94 -2.74 28.24
C VAL A 515 -37.35 -2.78 27.65
N PRO A 516 -38.17 -3.80 27.93
CA PRO A 516 -39.57 -3.78 27.53
C PRO A 516 -40.31 -2.70 28.31
N CYS A 517 -41.10 -1.88 27.60
CA CYS A 517 -42.12 -1.05 28.19
C CYS A 517 -43.22 -1.87 28.79
#